data_d6552433b748821425eeb1b1127c9dd0
#
_entry.id   d6552433b748821425eeb1b1127c9dd0
#
_cell.length_a   1.000
_cell.length_b   1.000
_cell.length_c   1.000
_cell.angle_alpha   90.00
_cell.angle_beta   90.00
_cell.angle_gamma   90.00
#
_symmetry.space_group_name_H-M   'P 1'
#
loop_
_entity.id
_entity.type
_entity.pdbx_description
1 polymer ?
#
loop_
_entity_poly.entity_id
_entity_poly.type
_entity_poly.pdbx_seq_one_letter_code
_entity_poly.pdbx_strand_id
1 'polypeptide(L)'
;MKENNQEIQTTKELFQMIQQSPGRFANGMKSGDDFNRPLTVPQYLEQLLEKYQMSISELITKTLLSKSFVYQIFSGERNPSRDILLRIAFAMHLNIDETQHLFLVGQKGALYPKVRRDAALMCCLEQKLSLDETEYFLKSIDEKGLL
;
A
#
# COMPACT_ATOMS: atom_id res chain seq x y z
N MET A 1 -10.50 -10.62 20.19
CA MET A 1 -10.75 -10.81 19.69
C MET A 1 -10.47 -11.33 18.77
N LYS A 2 -10.63 -11.71 18.21
CA LYS A 2 -10.40 -12.19 17.41
C LYS A 2 -10.54 -11.91 16.39
N GLU A 3 -10.28 -11.65 15.91
CA GLU A 3 -10.24 -11.30 15.03
C GLU A 3 -10.51 -11.96 14.13
N ASN A 4 -10.93 -11.78 13.70
CA ASN A 4 -11.33 -12.20 12.84
C ASN A 4 -10.55 -12.62 11.90
N ASN A 5 -10.44 -12.97 11.80
CA ASN A 5 -9.65 -13.53 10.99
C ASN A 5 -10.22 -14.00 9.86
N GLN A 6 -11.00 -13.40 9.42
CA GLN A 6 -11.40 -13.58 8.29
C GLN A 6 -10.47 -13.27 7.53
N GLU A 7 -9.60 -13.74 7.47
CA GLU A 7 -8.59 -13.38 7.03
C GLU A 7 -8.53 -13.30 5.68
N ILE A 8 -8.17 -12.29 5.19
CA ILE A 8 -7.75 -12.03 3.87
C ILE A 8 -6.64 -12.95 3.56
N GLN A 9 -6.78 -13.82 2.59
CA GLN A 9 -5.71 -14.71 2.19
C GLN A 9 -4.54 -13.91 1.64
N THR A 10 -3.35 -14.32 1.94
CA THR A 10 -2.16 -13.64 1.45
C THR A 10 -2.00 -13.89 -0.05
N THR A 11 -1.25 -13.03 -0.71
CA THR A 11 -0.94 -13.20 -2.13
C THR A 11 -0.28 -14.54 -2.39
N LYS A 12 0.60 -14.97 -1.48
CA LYS A 12 1.27 -16.25 -1.63
C LYS A 12 0.29 -17.40 -1.60
N GLU A 13 -0.67 -17.35 -0.68
CA GLU A 13 -1.68 -18.41 -0.58
C GLU A 13 -2.56 -18.45 -1.81
N LEU A 14 -2.97 -17.30 -2.30
CA LEU A 14 -3.77 -17.25 -3.52
C LEU A 14 -2.99 -17.77 -4.72
N PHE A 15 -1.70 -17.43 -4.80
CA PHE A 15 -0.88 -17.88 -5.88
C PHE A 15 -0.72 -19.40 -5.88
N GLN A 16 -0.63 -19.99 -4.70
CA GLN A 16 -0.57 -21.44 -4.57
C GLN A 16 -1.87 -22.09 -5.05
N MET A 17 -3.00 -21.47 -4.76
CA MET A 17 -4.27 -21.97 -5.25
C MET A 17 -4.35 -21.93 -6.77
N ILE A 18 -3.85 -20.87 -7.37
CA ILE A 18 -3.85 -20.70 -8.81
C ILE A 18 -3.03 -21.78 -9.49
N GLN A 19 -1.99 -22.25 -8.84
CA GLN A 19 -1.12 -23.26 -9.43
C GLN A 19 -1.68 -24.66 -9.37
N GLN A 20 -2.85 -24.84 -8.75
CA GLN A 20 -3.47 -26.14 -8.67
C GLN A 20 -4.26 -26.41 -9.95
N SER A 21 -4.71 -27.65 -10.12
CA SER A 21 -5.55 -27.99 -11.25
C SER A 21 -6.87 -27.21 -11.14
N PRO A 22 -7.57 -26.98 -12.26
CA PRO A 22 -8.83 -26.25 -12.20
C PRO A 22 -9.83 -26.79 -11.18
N GLY A 23 -9.92 -28.14 -11.07
CA GLY A 23 -10.85 -28.71 -10.09
C GLY A 23 -10.45 -28.40 -8.67
N ARG A 24 -9.16 -28.49 -8.37
CA ARG A 24 -8.68 -28.16 -7.03
C ARG A 24 -8.83 -26.68 -6.73
N PHE A 25 -8.58 -25.85 -7.72
CA PHE A 25 -8.76 -24.41 -7.56
C PHE A 25 -10.22 -24.11 -7.20
N ALA A 26 -11.16 -24.69 -7.94
CA ALA A 26 -12.58 -24.47 -7.67
C ALA A 26 -12.97 -24.96 -6.27
N ASN A 27 -12.42 -26.10 -5.86
CA ASN A 27 -12.72 -26.62 -4.53
C ASN A 27 -12.11 -25.77 -3.41
N GLY A 28 -11.03 -25.07 -3.73
CA GLY A 28 -10.40 -24.21 -2.73
C GLY A 28 -11.04 -22.84 -2.60
N MET A 29 -11.91 -22.47 -3.56
CA MET A 29 -12.58 -21.20 -3.48
C MET A 29 -13.74 -21.28 -2.54
N LYS A 30 -13.89 -20.27 -1.72
CA LYS A 30 -14.99 -20.22 -0.77
C LYS A 30 -15.75 -18.94 -0.94
N SER A 31 -16.99 -18.96 -0.51
CA SER A 31 -17.82 -17.77 -0.52
C SER A 31 -17.17 -16.70 0.34
N GLY A 32 -17.04 -15.52 -0.18
CA GLY A 32 -16.41 -14.42 0.56
C GLY A 32 -14.91 -14.36 0.45
N ASP A 33 -14.32 -15.21 -0.40
CA ASP A 33 -12.89 -15.13 -0.63
C ASP A 33 -12.50 -13.84 -1.31
N ASP A 34 -11.23 -13.53 -1.27
CA ASP A 34 -10.70 -12.30 -1.85
C ASP A 34 -10.94 -12.21 -3.34
N PHE A 35 -11.22 -13.32 -4.00
CA PHE A 35 -11.57 -13.31 -5.41
C PHE A 35 -12.83 -12.49 -5.67
N ASN A 36 -13.75 -12.47 -4.69
CA ASN A 36 -15.04 -11.82 -4.89
C ASN A 36 -15.15 -10.50 -4.16
N ARG A 37 -14.13 -10.10 -3.42
CA ARG A 37 -14.21 -8.90 -2.61
C ARG A 37 -12.91 -8.19 -2.63
N PRO A 38 -12.55 -7.56 -3.74
CA PRO A 38 -11.28 -6.83 -3.80
C PRO A 38 -11.29 -5.67 -2.80
N LEU A 39 -10.16 -5.45 -2.15
CA LEU A 39 -10.02 -4.32 -1.26
C LEU A 39 -9.98 -3.03 -2.06
N THR A 40 -10.48 -1.98 -1.43
CA THR A 40 -10.33 -0.62 -1.98
C THR A 40 -9.20 0.07 -1.22
N VAL A 41 -8.72 1.18 -1.78
CA VAL A 41 -7.69 1.96 -1.09
C VAL A 41 -8.15 2.37 0.30
N PRO A 42 -9.36 2.93 0.48
CA PRO A 42 -9.80 3.27 1.85
C PRO A 42 -9.79 2.08 2.79
N GLN A 43 -10.26 0.93 2.33
CA GLN A 43 -10.31 -0.25 3.19
C GLN A 43 -8.91 -0.70 3.60
N TYR A 44 -7.98 -0.72 2.65
CA TYR A 44 -6.63 -1.15 2.95
C TYR A 44 -5.93 -0.15 3.87
N LEU A 45 -6.14 1.15 3.62
CA LEU A 45 -5.54 2.16 4.47
C LEU A 45 -6.07 2.06 5.90
N GLU A 46 -7.35 1.78 6.06
CA GLU A 46 -7.93 1.61 7.40
C GLU A 46 -7.31 0.41 8.11
N GLN A 47 -7.09 -0.68 7.39
CA GLN A 47 -6.42 -1.83 7.97
C GLN A 47 -5.00 -1.48 8.41
N LEU A 48 -4.30 -0.70 7.60
CA LEU A 48 -2.93 -0.32 7.94
C LEU A 48 -2.89 0.62 9.13
N LEU A 49 -3.83 1.58 9.20
CA LEU A 49 -3.89 2.47 10.36
C LEU A 49 -4.11 1.67 11.64
N GLU A 50 -4.97 0.67 11.57
CA GLU A 50 -5.22 -0.16 12.74
C GLU A 50 -3.97 -0.99 13.07
N LYS A 51 -3.36 -1.59 12.08
CA LYS A 51 -2.17 -2.41 12.29
C LYS A 51 -1.05 -1.63 12.96
N TYR A 52 -0.84 -0.39 12.52
CA TYR A 52 0.25 0.42 13.05
C TYR A 52 -0.20 1.40 14.12
N GLN A 53 -1.46 1.30 14.54
CA GLN A 53 -2.03 2.13 15.58
C GLN A 53 -1.78 3.62 15.34
N MET A 54 -2.02 4.03 14.12
CA MET A 54 -1.85 5.42 13.71
C MET A 54 -3.21 6.04 13.47
N SER A 55 -3.39 7.27 13.90
CA SER A 55 -4.63 7.99 13.65
C SER A 55 -4.58 8.70 12.31
N ILE A 56 -5.76 9.06 11.79
CA ILE A 56 -5.83 9.84 10.55
C ILE A 56 -5.14 11.19 10.76
N SER A 57 -5.27 11.78 11.94
CA SER A 57 -4.61 13.06 12.23
C SER A 57 -3.10 12.95 12.11
N GLU A 58 -2.52 11.86 12.61
CA GLU A 58 -1.10 11.64 12.48
C GLU A 58 -0.71 11.47 11.02
N LEU A 59 -1.52 10.74 10.27
CA LEU A 59 -1.23 10.52 8.86
C LEU A 59 -1.26 11.84 8.10
N ILE A 60 -2.24 12.69 8.37
CA ILE A 60 -2.32 14.00 7.74
C ILE A 60 -1.06 14.80 8.00
N THR A 61 -0.64 14.86 9.25
CA THR A 61 0.56 15.62 9.62
C THR A 61 1.80 15.06 8.94
N LYS A 62 1.95 13.74 8.92
CA LYS A 62 3.18 13.14 8.39
C LYS A 62 3.26 13.13 6.87
N THR A 63 2.11 13.16 6.19
CA THR A 63 2.12 13.18 4.73
C THR A 63 2.29 14.57 4.17
N LEU A 64 2.08 15.60 4.98
CA LEU A 64 2.07 17.00 4.54
C LEU A 64 0.98 17.25 3.51
N LEU A 65 -0.06 16.43 3.51
CA LEU A 65 -1.23 16.65 2.67
C LEU A 65 -2.26 17.42 3.46
N SER A 66 -3.20 18.07 2.75
CA SER A 66 -4.25 18.79 3.46
C SER A 66 -5.22 17.79 4.09
N LYS A 67 -5.88 18.23 5.14
CA LYS A 67 -6.88 17.43 5.82
C LYS A 67 -7.98 17.01 4.84
N SER A 68 -8.46 17.96 4.04
CA SER A 68 -9.51 17.70 3.08
C SER A 68 -9.10 16.63 2.09
N PHE A 69 -7.88 16.72 1.58
CA PHE A 69 -7.37 15.76 0.61
C PHE A 69 -7.35 14.34 1.19
N VAL A 70 -6.86 14.22 2.42
CA VAL A 70 -6.75 12.90 3.06
C VAL A 70 -8.14 12.33 3.31
N TYR A 71 -9.06 13.16 3.80
CA TYR A 71 -10.42 12.66 4.03
C TYR A 71 -11.11 12.23 2.74
N GLN A 72 -10.80 12.89 1.62
CA GLN A 72 -11.36 12.48 0.34
C GLN A 72 -10.81 11.13 -0.11
N ILE A 73 -9.55 10.84 0.22
CA ILE A 73 -8.99 9.53 -0.07
C ILE A 73 -9.74 8.46 0.73
N PHE A 74 -9.96 8.72 2.03
CA PHE A 74 -10.61 7.73 2.89
C PHE A 74 -12.11 7.58 2.59
N SER A 75 -12.73 8.58 2.00
CA SER A 75 -14.13 8.45 1.62
C SER A 75 -14.31 7.80 0.25
N GLY A 76 -13.21 7.63 -0.49
CA GLY A 76 -13.28 7.06 -1.83
C GLY A 76 -13.55 8.08 -2.91
N GLU A 77 -13.71 9.38 -2.53
CA GLU A 77 -13.97 10.41 -3.53
C GLU A 77 -12.76 10.71 -4.38
N ARG A 78 -11.56 10.46 -3.88
CA ARG A 78 -10.35 10.79 -4.61
C ARG A 78 -9.51 9.55 -4.82
N ASN A 79 -9.08 9.35 -6.06
CA ASN A 79 -8.21 8.24 -6.39
C ASN A 79 -6.77 8.78 -6.38
N PRO A 80 -6.00 8.49 -5.36
CA PRO A 80 -4.68 9.11 -5.20
C PRO A 80 -3.71 8.65 -6.28
N SER A 81 -2.80 9.55 -6.66
CA SER A 81 -1.75 9.22 -7.61
C SER A 81 -0.72 8.30 -6.96
N ARG A 82 0.16 7.77 -7.79
CA ARG A 82 1.23 6.90 -7.31
C ARG A 82 2.12 7.62 -6.30
N ASP A 83 2.47 8.87 -6.58
CA ASP A 83 3.31 9.63 -5.65
C ASP A 83 2.59 9.95 -4.35
N ILE A 84 1.29 10.18 -4.39
CA ILE A 84 0.53 10.38 -3.16
C ILE A 84 0.51 9.10 -2.32
N LEU A 85 0.33 7.95 -2.98
CA LEU A 85 0.39 6.68 -2.25
C LEU A 85 1.77 6.45 -1.64
N LEU A 86 2.83 6.89 -2.33
CA LEU A 86 4.18 6.80 -1.76
C LEU A 86 4.34 7.69 -0.53
N ARG A 87 3.77 8.91 -0.57
CA ARG A 87 3.83 9.78 0.61
C ARG A 87 3.17 9.10 1.80
N ILE A 88 2.05 8.42 1.56
CA ILE A 88 1.36 7.68 2.61
C ILE A 88 2.23 6.52 3.08
N ALA A 89 2.84 5.79 2.16
CA ALA A 89 3.69 4.65 2.52
C ALA A 89 4.86 5.09 3.40
N PHE A 90 5.52 6.20 3.06
CA PHE A 90 6.62 6.69 3.89
C PHE A 90 6.13 7.21 5.22
N ALA A 91 4.98 7.90 5.24
CA ALA A 91 4.45 8.43 6.49
C ALA A 91 4.10 7.31 7.47
N MET A 92 3.69 6.17 6.96
CA MET A 92 3.32 5.02 7.80
C MET A 92 4.46 4.05 7.98
N HIS A 93 5.59 4.28 7.35
CA HIS A 93 6.76 3.39 7.39
C HIS A 93 6.39 1.98 6.93
N LEU A 94 5.63 1.89 5.86
CA LEU A 94 5.25 0.60 5.30
C LEU A 94 6.47 -0.12 4.76
N ASN A 95 6.43 -1.45 4.76
CA ASN A 95 7.49 -2.21 4.11
C ASN A 95 7.19 -2.27 2.60
N ILE A 96 8.11 -2.85 1.84
CA ILE A 96 7.98 -2.89 0.39
C ILE A 96 6.75 -3.69 -0.04
N ASP A 97 6.48 -4.80 0.63
CA ASP A 97 5.33 -5.63 0.27
C ASP A 97 4.02 -4.87 0.48
N GLU A 98 3.90 -4.16 1.60
CA GLU A 98 2.70 -3.37 1.87
C GLU A 98 2.55 -2.24 0.86
N THR A 99 3.66 -1.63 0.48
CA THR A 99 3.64 -0.54 -0.50
C THR A 99 3.21 -1.06 -1.86
N GLN A 100 3.75 -2.21 -2.28
CA GLN A 100 3.36 -2.82 -3.54
C GLN A 100 1.88 -3.20 -3.53
N HIS A 101 1.40 -3.70 -2.40
CA HIS A 101 -0.01 -4.05 -2.27
C HIS A 101 -0.89 -2.80 -2.35
N LEU A 102 -0.44 -1.70 -1.76
CA LEU A 102 -1.16 -0.44 -1.83
C LEU A 102 -1.29 0.03 -3.28
N PHE A 103 -0.20 -0.09 -4.06
CA PHE A 103 -0.26 0.24 -5.47
C PHE A 103 -1.22 -0.66 -6.23
N LEU A 104 -1.22 -1.95 -5.91
CA LEU A 104 -2.11 -2.88 -6.56
C LEU A 104 -3.56 -2.51 -6.30
N VAL A 105 -3.89 -2.26 -5.04
CA VAL A 105 -5.24 -1.91 -4.63
C VAL A 105 -5.65 -0.57 -5.27
N GLY A 106 -4.71 0.35 -5.41
CA GLY A 106 -4.96 1.65 -6.02
C GLY A 106 -4.88 1.61 -7.53
N GLN A 107 -4.65 0.44 -8.12
CA GLN A 107 -4.55 0.27 -9.56
C GLN A 107 -3.44 1.13 -10.15
N LYS A 108 -2.31 1.17 -9.48
CA LYS A 108 -1.12 1.87 -9.94
C LYS A 108 -0.03 0.86 -10.22
N GLY A 109 0.93 1.25 -11.05
CA GLY A 109 2.04 0.37 -11.37
C GLY A 109 2.92 0.13 -10.16
N ALA A 110 3.36 -1.10 -10.00
CA ALA A 110 4.23 -1.49 -8.89
C ALA A 110 5.58 -0.78 -9.00
N LEU A 111 6.30 -0.71 -7.90
CA LEU A 111 7.69 -0.26 -7.94
C LEU A 111 8.50 -1.31 -8.68
N TYR A 112 9.32 -0.87 -9.62
CA TYR A 112 10.07 -1.78 -10.46
C TYR A 112 11.57 -1.51 -10.28
N PRO A 113 12.33 -2.50 -9.81
CA PRO A 113 13.74 -2.25 -9.45
C PRO A 113 14.62 -1.76 -10.60
N LYS A 114 14.22 -1.98 -11.83
CA LYS A 114 15.03 -1.51 -12.96
C LYS A 114 14.74 -0.08 -13.34
N VAL A 115 13.74 0.55 -12.72
CA VAL A 115 13.51 1.98 -12.87
C VAL A 115 14.28 2.66 -11.76
N ARG A 116 15.20 3.56 -12.14
CA ARG A 116 16.13 4.15 -11.17
C ARG A 116 15.43 4.82 -10.01
N ARG A 117 14.40 5.60 -10.25
CA ARG A 117 13.66 6.27 -9.18
C ARG A 117 12.97 5.25 -8.28
N ASP A 118 12.37 4.21 -8.88
CA ASP A 118 11.70 3.18 -8.09
C ASP A 118 12.70 2.42 -7.22
N ALA A 119 13.87 2.11 -7.78
CA ALA A 119 14.90 1.42 -6.99
C ALA A 119 15.33 2.28 -5.80
N ALA A 120 15.47 3.59 -6.01
CA ALA A 120 15.82 4.51 -4.93
C ALA A 120 14.73 4.53 -3.87
N LEU A 121 13.45 4.57 -4.30
CA LEU A 121 12.34 4.57 -3.36
C LEU A 121 12.28 3.26 -2.57
N MET A 122 12.55 2.14 -3.23
CA MET A 122 12.57 0.86 -2.54
C MET A 122 13.68 0.82 -1.48
N CYS A 123 14.83 1.38 -1.81
CA CYS A 123 15.92 1.48 -0.85
C CYS A 123 15.50 2.30 0.37
N CYS A 124 14.85 3.44 0.13
CA CYS A 124 14.39 4.30 1.22
C CYS A 124 13.35 3.60 2.09
N LEU A 125 12.43 2.85 1.47
CA LEU A 125 11.44 2.09 2.24
C LEU A 125 12.12 1.02 3.09
N GLU A 126 13.09 0.33 2.52
CA GLU A 126 13.79 -0.71 3.24
C GLU A 126 14.55 -0.15 4.44
N GLN A 127 15.13 1.04 4.28
CA GLN A 127 15.88 1.68 5.36
C GLN A 127 14.97 2.44 6.32
N LYS A 128 13.66 2.41 6.10
CA LYS A 128 12.69 3.08 6.97
C LYS A 128 12.95 4.58 7.10
N LEU A 129 13.32 5.20 6.01
CA LEU A 129 13.55 6.64 6.01
C LEU A 129 12.22 7.39 6.11
N SER A 130 12.27 8.58 6.69
CA SER A 130 11.09 9.44 6.74
C SER A 130 10.83 10.05 5.36
N LEU A 131 9.68 10.70 5.21
CA LEU A 131 9.36 11.38 3.96
C LEU A 131 10.39 12.46 3.67
N ASP A 132 10.79 13.24 4.68
CA ASP A 132 11.79 14.29 4.48
C ASP A 132 13.14 13.72 4.08
N GLU A 133 13.57 12.64 4.72
CA GLU A 133 14.84 12.02 4.39
C GLU A 133 14.81 11.45 2.98
N THR A 134 13.68 10.88 2.59
CA THR A 134 13.53 10.34 1.25
C THR A 134 13.57 11.46 0.21
N GLU A 135 12.89 12.57 0.51
CA GLU A 135 12.89 13.70 -0.39
C GLU A 135 14.32 14.23 -0.61
N TYR A 136 15.07 14.36 0.48
CA TYR A 136 16.45 14.80 0.40
C TYR A 136 17.29 13.83 -0.44
N PHE A 137 17.11 12.53 -0.21
CA PHE A 137 17.88 11.53 -0.94
C PHE A 137 17.56 11.56 -2.43
N LEU A 138 16.28 11.64 -2.80
CA LEU A 138 15.90 11.67 -4.20
C LEU A 138 16.54 12.87 -4.92
N LYS A 139 16.53 14.02 -4.27
CA LYS A 139 17.11 15.20 -4.87
C LYS A 139 18.62 15.11 -4.97
N SER A 140 19.26 14.43 -4.03
CA SER A 140 20.71 14.29 -4.05
C SER A 140 21.19 13.43 -5.21
N ILE A 141 20.32 12.60 -5.77
CA ILE A 141 20.66 11.76 -6.91
C ILE A 141 19.97 12.25 -8.19
N ASP A 142 19.49 13.49 -8.17
CA ASP A 142 18.83 14.10 -9.33
C ASP A 142 17.58 13.36 -9.77
N GLU A 143 16.84 12.82 -8.85
CA GLU A 143 15.54 12.22 -9.14
C GLU A 143 14.43 13.13 -8.63
N LYS A 144 13.28 13.04 -9.27
CA LYS A 144 12.14 13.84 -8.88
C LYS A 144 11.68 13.45 -7.48
N GLY A 145 11.45 14.45 -6.64
CA GLY A 145 10.96 14.21 -5.29
C GLY A 145 9.48 13.87 -5.24
N LEU A 146 9.00 13.61 -4.04
CA LEU A 146 7.60 13.30 -3.79
C LEU A 146 6.79 14.52 -3.38
N LEU A 147 7.45 15.53 -2.86
CA LEU A 147 6.79 16.73 -2.36
C LEU A 147 6.60 17.81 -3.43
#